data_c5b0a41845431c894251ef4d9b7c8add
#
_entry.id   c5b0a41845431c894251ef4d9b7c8add
#
_cell.length_a   1.000
_cell.length_b   1.000
_cell.length_c   1.000
_cell.angle_alpha   90.00
_cell.angle_beta   90.00
_cell.angle_gamma   90.00
#
_symmetry.space_group_name_H-M   'P 1'
#
loop_
_entity.id
_entity.type
_entity.pdbx_description
1 polymer ?
#
loop_
_entity_poly.entity_id
_entity_poly.type
_entity_poly.pdbx_seq_one_letter_code
_entity_poly.pdbx_strand_id
1 'polypeptide(L)'
;MQSKLKMMLLAFAFVCAVSLYGQDKPATASPDFNAVADKALAAMKARAEELHINGAAVVAYSKSDPVMEWSSKMVAVGSITSTGTTNSPAENRLAIAYTKMAEMASTLKDSGSNSRPKLRGENGWQGGVVTKCKTGVVFAAFSGGPSADDLKVSRAGLAVLSDSL
;
A
#
# COMPACT_ATOMS: atom_id res chain seq x y z
N MET A 1 -85.51 -25.77 8.91
CA MET A 1 -84.61 -26.50 9.82
C MET A 1 -83.18 -25.95 9.55
N GLN A 2 -82.67 -25.14 10.48
CA GLN A 2 -81.42 -24.38 10.33
C GLN A 2 -80.36 -25.10 11.08
N SER A 3 -79.29 -25.55 10.35
CA SER A 3 -78.10 -26.09 10.92
C SER A 3 -77.11 -24.93 11.12
N LYS A 4 -76.69 -24.69 12.36
CA LYS A 4 -75.77 -23.64 12.77
C LYS A 4 -74.32 -24.20 12.57
N LEU A 5 -73.67 -23.64 11.59
CA LEU A 5 -72.23 -23.90 11.34
C LEU A 5 -71.42 -23.08 12.37
N LYS A 6 -70.77 -23.76 13.30
CA LYS A 6 -69.80 -23.14 14.23
C LYS A 6 -68.45 -22.98 13.54
N MET A 7 -68.14 -21.73 13.30
CA MET A 7 -66.80 -21.33 12.78
C MET A 7 -65.82 -21.32 13.95
N MET A 8 -64.94 -22.29 13.98
CA MET A 8 -63.82 -22.41 14.94
C MET A 8 -62.64 -21.61 14.47
N LEU A 9 -62.36 -20.46 15.09
CA LEU A 9 -61.21 -19.63 14.82
C LEU A 9 -59.96 -20.27 15.48
N LEU A 10 -59.06 -20.83 14.68
CA LEU A 10 -57.75 -21.29 15.14
C LEU A 10 -56.78 -20.09 15.11
N ALA A 11 -56.49 -19.55 16.27
CA ALA A 11 -55.43 -18.54 16.41
C ALA A 11 -54.06 -19.23 16.35
N PHE A 12 -53.34 -19.04 15.25
CA PHE A 12 -51.94 -19.46 15.11
C PHE A 12 -51.05 -18.40 15.77
N ALA A 13 -50.58 -18.69 16.97
CA ALA A 13 -49.55 -17.88 17.61
C ALA A 13 -48.19 -18.17 16.93
N PHE A 14 -47.75 -17.23 16.11
CA PHE A 14 -46.40 -17.26 15.50
C PHE A 14 -45.40 -16.79 16.54
N VAL A 15 -44.73 -17.72 17.21
CA VAL A 15 -43.60 -17.42 18.11
C VAL A 15 -42.41 -17.12 17.24
N CYS A 16 -42.10 -15.83 17.02
CA CYS A 16 -40.85 -15.40 16.47
C CYS A 16 -39.74 -15.68 17.49
N ALA A 17 -39.03 -16.79 17.32
CA ALA A 17 -37.72 -17.00 17.96
C ALA A 17 -36.71 -16.03 17.36
N VAL A 18 -36.48 -14.91 18.04
CA VAL A 18 -35.34 -14.03 17.73
C VAL A 18 -34.09 -14.76 18.17
N SER A 19 -33.42 -15.42 17.21
CA SER A 19 -32.07 -15.92 17.42
C SER A 19 -31.16 -14.72 17.67
N LEU A 20 -30.71 -14.54 18.91
CA LEU A 20 -29.60 -13.68 19.27
C LEU A 20 -28.35 -14.25 18.58
N TYR A 21 -28.13 -13.83 17.34
CA TYR A 21 -26.82 -13.99 16.73
C TYR A 21 -25.83 -13.26 17.63
N GLY A 22 -24.83 -14.02 18.10
CA GLY A 22 -23.74 -13.49 18.89
C GLY A 22 -23.19 -12.23 18.22
N GLN A 23 -23.07 -11.16 18.98
CA GLN A 23 -22.33 -9.97 18.54
C GLN A 23 -20.89 -10.41 18.35
N ASP A 24 -20.51 -10.66 17.10
CA ASP A 24 -19.11 -10.78 16.74
C ASP A 24 -18.41 -9.54 17.29
N LYS A 25 -17.43 -9.79 18.17
CA LYS A 25 -16.51 -8.77 18.67
C LYS A 25 -16.07 -7.93 17.46
N PRO A 26 -16.23 -6.60 17.46
CA PRO A 26 -15.86 -5.80 16.30
C PRO A 26 -14.42 -6.15 15.97
N ALA A 27 -14.21 -6.71 14.78
CA ALA A 27 -12.87 -6.94 14.24
C ALA A 27 -12.17 -5.58 14.35
N THR A 28 -11.02 -5.55 15.03
CA THR A 28 -10.20 -4.33 15.11
C THR A 28 -10.01 -3.88 13.67
N ALA A 29 -10.59 -2.75 13.31
CA ALA A 29 -10.55 -2.24 11.95
C ALA A 29 -9.09 -2.24 11.50
N SER A 30 -8.80 -2.89 10.37
CA SER A 30 -7.46 -2.82 9.78
C SER A 30 -7.08 -1.35 9.66
N PRO A 31 -5.85 -0.96 10.05
CA PRO A 31 -5.42 0.43 9.94
C PRO A 31 -5.73 0.94 8.53
N ASP A 32 -6.30 2.13 8.44
CA ASP A 32 -6.57 2.75 7.13
C ASP A 32 -5.23 3.03 6.44
N PHE A 33 -4.95 2.28 5.37
CA PHE A 33 -3.74 2.47 4.58
C PHE A 33 -3.53 3.95 4.20
N ASN A 34 -4.59 4.68 3.87
CA ASN A 34 -4.46 6.08 3.45
C ASN A 34 -3.85 6.95 4.55
N ALA A 35 -4.33 6.80 5.78
CA ALA A 35 -3.82 7.57 6.92
C ALA A 35 -2.38 7.19 7.28
N VAL A 36 -2.02 5.91 7.18
CA VAL A 36 -0.64 5.43 7.41
C VAL A 36 0.28 5.89 6.28
N ALA A 37 -0.17 5.81 5.01
CA ALA A 37 0.58 6.26 3.84
C ALA A 37 0.90 7.75 3.90
N ASP A 38 -0.02 8.59 4.36
CA ASP A 38 0.23 10.02 4.53
C ASP A 38 1.36 10.30 5.52
N LYS A 39 1.40 9.58 6.64
CA LYS A 39 2.48 9.69 7.62
C LYS A 39 3.82 9.17 7.05
N ALA A 40 3.79 8.05 6.33
CA ALA A 40 4.98 7.50 5.71
C ALA A 40 5.55 8.43 4.63
N LEU A 41 4.70 9.01 3.78
CA LEU A 41 5.10 9.98 2.77
C LEU A 41 5.63 11.28 3.40
N ALA A 42 5.06 11.74 4.51
CA ALA A 42 5.58 12.88 5.26
C ALA A 42 6.99 12.61 5.80
N ALA A 43 7.25 11.40 6.35
CA ALA A 43 8.57 11.01 6.82
C ALA A 43 9.59 10.92 5.66
N MET A 44 9.17 10.37 4.51
CA MET A 44 10.01 10.33 3.29
C MET A 44 10.35 11.73 2.79
N LYS A 45 9.34 12.63 2.74
CA LYS A 45 9.54 14.02 2.33
C LYS A 45 10.52 14.74 3.25
N ALA A 46 10.33 14.66 4.57
CA ALA A 46 11.24 15.26 5.53
C ALA A 46 12.68 14.76 5.36
N ARG A 47 12.84 13.43 5.15
CA ARG A 47 14.16 12.83 4.94
C ARG A 47 14.81 13.29 3.63
N ALA A 48 14.06 13.44 2.56
CA ALA A 48 14.57 13.96 1.28
C ALA A 48 14.98 15.44 1.40
N GLU A 49 14.21 16.23 2.13
CA GLU A 49 14.54 17.64 2.41
C GLU A 49 15.83 17.78 3.23
N GLU A 50 16.04 16.96 4.26
CA GLU A 50 17.29 16.88 5.02
C GLU A 50 18.50 16.55 4.14
N LEU A 51 18.31 15.69 3.15
CA LEU A 51 19.34 15.28 2.20
C LEU A 51 19.49 16.25 1.02
N HIS A 52 18.67 17.30 0.97
CA HIS A 52 18.62 18.28 -0.12
C HIS A 52 18.41 17.66 -1.51
N ILE A 53 17.60 16.61 -1.60
CA ILE A 53 17.26 15.94 -2.85
C ILE A 53 15.79 16.13 -3.20
N ASN A 54 15.54 16.37 -4.50
CA ASN A 54 14.21 16.45 -5.08
C ASN A 54 13.87 15.11 -5.74
N GLY A 55 12.57 14.74 -5.73
CA GLY A 55 12.19 13.49 -6.37
C GLY A 55 10.74 13.09 -6.15
N ALA A 56 10.47 11.82 -6.39
CA ALA A 56 9.19 11.19 -6.17
C ALA A 56 9.29 10.12 -5.08
N ALA A 57 8.49 10.25 -4.04
CA ALA A 57 8.27 9.24 -3.02
C ALA A 57 6.98 8.47 -3.32
N VAL A 58 7.03 7.15 -3.28
CA VAL A 58 5.89 6.26 -3.48
C VAL A 58 5.87 5.24 -2.36
N VAL A 59 4.68 4.99 -1.82
CA VAL A 59 4.44 3.91 -0.86
C VAL A 59 3.30 3.03 -1.35
N ALA A 60 3.34 1.74 -1.02
CA ALA A 60 2.25 0.83 -1.33
C ALA A 60 2.07 -0.24 -0.26
N TYR A 61 0.89 -0.86 -0.28
CA TYR A 61 0.50 -1.96 0.56
C TYR A 61 -0.29 -2.99 -0.24
N SER A 62 0.05 -4.26 -0.07
CA SER A 62 -0.70 -5.41 -0.58
C SER A 62 -1.06 -6.34 0.57
N LYS A 63 -2.30 -6.83 0.57
CA LYS A 63 -2.76 -7.88 1.52
C LYS A 63 -2.25 -9.27 1.14
N SER A 64 -1.87 -9.48 -0.12
CA SER A 64 -1.54 -10.78 -0.68
C SER A 64 -0.05 -10.96 -0.96
N ASP A 65 0.42 -12.20 -0.79
CA ASP A 65 1.71 -12.71 -1.22
C ASP A 65 1.44 -14.04 -1.96
N PRO A 66 1.57 -14.12 -3.29
CA PRO A 66 2.12 -13.10 -4.19
C PRO A 66 1.24 -11.85 -4.33
N VAL A 67 1.86 -10.73 -4.73
CA VAL A 67 1.17 -9.45 -4.92
C VAL A 67 0.26 -9.53 -6.15
N MET A 68 -1.05 -9.53 -5.91
CA MET A 68 -2.08 -9.56 -6.96
C MET A 68 -2.78 -8.21 -7.13
N GLU A 69 -2.75 -7.41 -6.07
CA GLU A 69 -3.30 -6.05 -6.03
C GLU A 69 -2.55 -5.22 -5.00
N TRP A 70 -2.54 -3.94 -5.15
CA TRP A 70 -2.03 -3.01 -4.15
C TRP A 70 -2.81 -1.70 -4.08
N SER A 71 -2.75 -1.05 -2.92
CA SER A 71 -3.06 0.38 -2.78
C SER A 71 -1.74 1.15 -2.76
N SER A 72 -1.67 2.30 -3.44
CA SER A 72 -0.46 3.15 -3.42
C SER A 72 -0.78 4.63 -3.31
N LYS A 73 0.12 5.37 -2.71
CA LYS A 73 0.13 6.86 -2.68
C LYS A 73 1.52 7.37 -3.03
N MET A 74 1.57 8.62 -3.48
CA MET A 74 2.82 9.30 -3.80
C MET A 74 2.83 10.73 -3.31
N VAL A 75 4.02 11.29 -3.14
CA VAL A 75 4.24 12.72 -2.97
C VAL A 75 5.45 13.17 -3.79
N ALA A 76 5.34 14.35 -4.39
CA ALA A 76 6.48 15.02 -5.00
C ALA A 76 7.28 15.78 -3.92
N VAL A 77 8.60 15.67 -3.96
CA VAL A 77 9.52 16.50 -3.20
C VAL A 77 10.24 17.39 -4.21
N GLY A 78 9.85 18.67 -4.27
CA GLY A 78 10.32 19.56 -5.32
C GLY A 78 9.78 19.15 -6.70
N SER A 79 10.56 18.50 -7.53
CA SER A 79 10.19 18.11 -8.90
C SER A 79 10.20 16.60 -9.11
N ILE A 80 9.16 16.07 -9.77
CA ILE A 80 9.07 14.69 -10.22
C ILE A 80 9.83 14.43 -11.54
N THR A 81 10.42 15.47 -12.13
CA THR A 81 11.26 15.35 -13.32
C THR A 81 12.63 15.96 -13.05
N SER A 82 13.66 15.44 -13.68
CA SER A 82 14.96 16.10 -13.78
C SER A 82 15.07 16.86 -15.09
N THR A 83 15.94 17.87 -15.11
CA THR A 83 16.40 18.46 -16.35
C THR A 83 17.53 17.59 -16.90
N GLY A 84 17.47 17.27 -18.20
CA GLY A 84 18.55 16.59 -18.86
C GLY A 84 19.80 17.47 -18.94
N THR A 85 20.93 16.83 -19.17
CA THR A 85 22.21 17.47 -19.53
C THR A 85 22.66 16.97 -20.89
N THR A 86 23.74 17.52 -21.43
CA THR A 86 24.32 17.06 -22.70
C THR A 86 24.64 15.54 -22.69
N ASN A 87 24.96 15.00 -21.52
CA ASN A 87 25.40 13.59 -21.37
C ASN A 87 24.38 12.71 -20.62
N SER A 88 23.24 13.26 -20.20
CA SER A 88 22.22 12.51 -19.46
C SER A 88 20.82 13.05 -19.84
N PRO A 89 19.92 12.19 -20.34
CA PRO A 89 18.58 12.61 -20.66
C PRO A 89 17.82 13.06 -19.40
N ALA A 90 16.78 13.86 -19.62
CA ALA A 90 15.81 14.17 -18.57
C ALA A 90 15.13 12.88 -18.09
N GLU A 91 14.84 12.81 -16.79
CA GLU A 91 14.24 11.64 -16.16
C GLU A 91 12.84 11.94 -15.63
N ASN A 92 11.94 10.99 -15.78
CA ASN A 92 10.69 10.96 -15.04
C ASN A 92 10.89 10.18 -13.74
N ARG A 93 11.17 10.88 -12.65
CA ARG A 93 11.46 10.30 -11.34
C ARG A 93 10.29 9.50 -10.77
N LEU A 94 9.05 9.91 -11.09
CA LEU A 94 7.87 9.15 -10.68
C LEU A 94 7.79 7.81 -11.40
N ALA A 95 8.04 7.77 -12.70
CA ALA A 95 8.11 6.53 -13.45
C ALA A 95 9.20 5.60 -12.89
N ILE A 96 10.38 6.15 -12.60
CA ILE A 96 11.50 5.38 -12.01
C ILE A 96 11.12 4.82 -10.62
N ALA A 97 10.46 5.61 -9.76
CA ALA A 97 9.99 5.11 -8.48
C ALA A 97 9.01 3.94 -8.64
N TYR A 98 8.08 4.03 -9.60
CA TYR A 98 7.15 2.93 -9.88
C TYR A 98 7.81 1.71 -10.52
N THR A 99 8.89 1.86 -11.32
CA THR A 99 9.65 0.67 -11.79
C THR A 99 10.34 -0.06 -10.65
N LYS A 100 10.84 0.65 -9.63
CA LYS A 100 11.35 0.06 -8.39
C LYS A 100 10.24 -0.71 -7.64
N MET A 101 9.03 -0.12 -7.55
CA MET A 101 7.88 -0.79 -6.95
C MET A 101 7.49 -2.07 -7.69
N ALA A 102 7.47 -2.05 -9.03
CA ALA A 102 7.13 -3.21 -9.85
C ALA A 102 8.15 -4.35 -9.68
N GLU A 103 9.44 -4.04 -9.62
CA GLU A 103 10.50 -5.01 -9.34
C GLU A 103 10.29 -5.65 -7.95
N MET A 104 10.06 -4.84 -6.92
CA MET A 104 9.81 -5.34 -5.56
C MET A 104 8.54 -6.18 -5.45
N ALA A 105 7.47 -5.79 -6.13
CA ALA A 105 6.22 -6.55 -6.12
C ALA A 105 6.37 -7.96 -6.72
N SER A 106 7.24 -8.11 -7.71
CA SER A 106 7.48 -9.40 -8.38
C SER A 106 8.55 -10.26 -7.71
N THR A 107 9.43 -9.67 -6.89
CA THR A 107 10.57 -10.37 -6.28
C THR A 107 10.45 -10.51 -4.76
N LEU A 108 9.69 -9.66 -4.11
CA LEU A 108 9.66 -9.45 -2.65
C LEU A 108 11.06 -9.20 -2.06
N LYS A 109 11.92 -8.56 -2.87
CA LYS A 109 13.26 -8.10 -2.50
C LYS A 109 13.38 -6.62 -2.80
N ASP A 110 14.27 -5.94 -2.10
CA ASP A 110 14.59 -4.53 -2.37
C ASP A 110 14.98 -4.35 -3.85
N SER A 111 14.59 -3.22 -4.44
CA SER A 111 14.91 -2.93 -5.83
C SER A 111 16.41 -2.90 -6.07
N GLY A 112 16.85 -3.39 -7.22
CA GLY A 112 18.26 -3.49 -7.57
C GLY A 112 19.03 -4.52 -6.73
N SER A 113 18.33 -5.48 -6.10
CA SER A 113 18.95 -6.59 -5.34
C SER A 113 19.62 -7.64 -6.23
N ASN A 114 19.41 -7.57 -7.55
CA ASN A 114 19.91 -8.54 -8.53
C ASN A 114 19.52 -9.99 -8.22
N SER A 115 18.39 -10.19 -7.57
CA SER A 115 17.87 -11.54 -7.22
C SER A 115 17.49 -12.37 -8.44
N ARG A 116 17.27 -11.73 -9.58
CA ARG A 116 17.06 -12.32 -10.92
C ARG A 116 17.47 -11.34 -12.02
N PRO A 117 17.58 -11.78 -13.27
CA PRO A 117 17.74 -10.86 -14.41
C PRO A 117 16.57 -9.87 -14.50
N LYS A 118 16.88 -8.65 -14.90
CA LYS A 118 15.86 -7.61 -15.11
C LYS A 118 14.86 -8.00 -16.19
N LEU A 119 13.58 -7.74 -15.92
CA LEU A 119 12.54 -7.84 -16.93
C LEU A 119 12.38 -6.53 -17.69
N ARG A 120 11.71 -6.60 -18.86
CA ARG A 120 11.37 -5.38 -19.60
C ARG A 120 10.49 -4.46 -18.73
N GLY A 121 10.86 -3.20 -18.62
CA GLY A 121 10.20 -2.20 -17.79
C GLY A 121 10.84 -1.99 -16.42
N GLU A 122 11.87 -2.75 -16.07
CA GLU A 122 12.62 -2.59 -14.83
C GLU A 122 13.96 -1.92 -15.09
N ASN A 123 14.33 -0.95 -14.25
CA ASN A 123 15.63 -0.31 -14.32
C ASN A 123 16.71 -1.11 -13.56
N GLY A 124 16.33 -1.89 -12.55
CA GLY A 124 17.25 -2.59 -11.64
C GLY A 124 18.06 -1.62 -10.79
N TRP A 125 17.50 -0.45 -10.48
CA TRP A 125 18.15 0.56 -9.65
C TRP A 125 17.73 0.43 -8.19
N GLN A 126 18.68 0.59 -7.30
CA GLN A 126 18.40 0.65 -5.87
C GLN A 126 17.60 1.90 -5.52
N GLY A 127 16.96 1.88 -4.35
CA GLY A 127 16.19 3.00 -3.84
C GLY A 127 14.74 2.64 -3.51
N GLY A 128 14.34 1.37 -3.68
CA GLY A 128 13.10 0.82 -3.16
C GLY A 128 13.39 -0.23 -2.11
N VAL A 129 12.54 -0.31 -1.10
CA VAL A 129 12.60 -1.26 0.01
C VAL A 129 11.24 -1.90 0.27
N VAL A 130 11.24 -3.17 0.66
CA VAL A 130 10.05 -3.98 0.89
C VAL A 130 10.17 -4.81 2.15
N THR A 131 9.08 -5.00 2.87
CA THR A 131 9.02 -5.93 3.99
C THR A 131 7.61 -6.48 4.20
N LYS A 132 7.52 -7.61 4.88
CA LYS A 132 6.24 -8.12 5.40
C LYS A 132 5.86 -7.32 6.67
N CYS A 133 4.58 -7.07 6.82
CA CYS A 133 3.97 -6.53 8.02
C CYS A 133 2.92 -7.52 8.57
N LYS A 134 2.21 -7.16 9.64
CA LYS A 134 1.22 -8.05 10.26
C LYS A 134 0.07 -8.43 9.33
N THR A 135 -0.28 -7.54 8.40
CA THR A 135 -1.49 -7.66 7.57
C THR A 135 -1.18 -7.88 6.09
N GLY A 136 0.09 -7.92 5.69
CA GLY A 136 0.48 -8.10 4.29
C GLY A 136 1.93 -7.71 3.99
N VAL A 137 2.13 -7.02 2.89
CA VAL A 137 3.44 -6.57 2.41
C VAL A 137 3.40 -5.06 2.17
N VAL A 138 4.41 -4.36 2.63
CA VAL A 138 4.57 -2.90 2.48
C VAL A 138 5.81 -2.57 1.65
N PHE A 139 5.68 -1.52 0.87
CA PHE A 139 6.69 -1.06 -0.07
C PHE A 139 6.90 0.43 0.08
N ALA A 140 8.14 0.87 -0.02
CA ALA A 140 8.48 2.29 -0.18
C ALA A 140 9.58 2.46 -1.22
N ALA A 141 9.44 3.42 -2.13
CA ALA A 141 10.42 3.74 -3.14
C ALA A 141 10.58 5.25 -3.28
N PHE A 142 11.82 5.67 -3.42
CA PHE A 142 12.18 7.05 -3.79
C PHE A 142 13.04 7.04 -5.05
N SER A 143 12.88 8.09 -5.84
CA SER A 143 13.76 8.35 -6.99
C SER A 143 14.01 9.84 -7.10
N GLY A 144 15.26 10.23 -7.07
CA GLY A 144 15.64 11.64 -7.21
C GLY A 144 17.07 11.97 -6.88
N GLY A 145 17.74 11.12 -6.13
CA GLY A 145 19.14 11.29 -5.71
C GLY A 145 20.02 10.10 -6.09
N PRO A 146 21.25 10.07 -5.57
CA PRO A 146 22.07 8.87 -5.58
C PRO A 146 21.36 7.70 -4.89
N SER A 147 21.57 6.47 -5.37
CA SER A 147 20.89 5.27 -4.85
C SER A 147 20.96 5.11 -3.33
N ALA A 148 22.10 5.46 -2.72
CA ALA A 148 22.27 5.40 -1.27
C ALA A 148 21.33 6.37 -0.51
N ASP A 149 21.07 7.53 -1.08
CA ASP A 149 20.15 8.53 -0.49
C ASP A 149 18.71 8.19 -0.77
N ASP A 150 18.39 7.70 -1.97
CA ASP A 150 17.06 7.13 -2.28
C ASP A 150 16.69 6.03 -1.27
N LEU A 151 17.62 5.13 -0.91
CA LEU A 151 17.42 4.09 0.11
C LEU A 151 17.14 4.68 1.49
N LYS A 152 17.86 5.74 1.91
CA LYS A 152 17.62 6.38 3.21
C LYS A 152 16.21 6.97 3.30
N VAL A 153 15.75 7.61 2.22
CA VAL A 153 14.40 8.16 2.12
C VAL A 153 13.36 7.04 2.17
N SER A 154 13.53 6.00 1.39
CA SER A 154 12.58 4.88 1.33
C SER A 154 12.46 4.13 2.66
N ARG A 155 13.58 3.94 3.38
CA ARG A 155 13.58 3.32 4.72
C ARG A 155 12.83 4.15 5.75
N ALA A 156 12.85 5.49 5.67
CA ALA A 156 12.07 6.35 6.56
C ALA A 156 10.56 6.11 6.40
N GLY A 157 10.08 5.95 5.16
CA GLY A 157 8.68 5.61 4.91
C GLY A 157 8.33 4.18 5.29
N LEU A 158 9.22 3.21 4.96
CA LEU A 158 8.98 1.81 5.25
C LEU A 158 8.81 1.54 6.76
N ALA A 159 9.61 2.20 7.60
CA ALA A 159 9.51 2.06 9.06
C ALA A 159 8.10 2.43 9.56
N VAL A 160 7.55 3.56 9.10
CA VAL A 160 6.18 3.99 9.46
C VAL A 160 5.12 2.98 9.00
N LEU A 161 5.27 2.43 7.78
CA LEU A 161 4.32 1.46 7.23
C LEU A 161 4.35 0.15 8.02
N SER A 162 5.54 -0.40 8.26
CA SER A 162 5.71 -1.71 8.90
C SER A 162 5.26 -1.73 10.36
N ASP A 163 5.42 -0.60 11.06
CA ASP A 163 5.02 -0.47 12.46
C ASP A 163 3.50 -0.30 12.63
N SER A 164 2.82 0.19 11.58
CA SER A 164 1.42 0.59 11.64
C SER A 164 0.46 -0.39 10.95
N LEU A 165 0.92 -1.24 10.03
CA LEU A 165 0.14 -2.20 9.25
C LEU A 165 0.52 -3.65 9.56
#